data_38d35f1dc66bdd381f0e90c61bc2a92e
#
_entry.id   38d35f1dc66bdd381f0e90c61bc2a92e
#
_cell.length_a   1.000
_cell.length_b   1.000
_cell.length_c   1.000
_cell.angle_alpha   90.00
_cell.angle_beta   90.00
_cell.angle_gamma   90.00
#
_symmetry.space_group_name_H-M   'P 1'
#
loop_
_entity.id
_entity.type
_entity.pdbx_description
1 polymer ?
#
loop_
_entity_poly.entity_id
_entity_poly.type
_entity_poly.pdbx_seq_one_letter_code
_entity_poly.pdbx_strand_id
1 'polypeptide(L)'
;MKKFLILLFTLFISSTVFAADFNVYKLDNGQTVVIKEVKTNPIVTIDTWIKTGSINENDQNNGVSHFLEHLFFKGSKNHAPGEFDKILETKGAITNAATSKDFTHYYITIPSKDFDLALEMHADMLLHPLIPRKELEKERKVVIEEIMKDANSPNTLVYDNLIKMLYKNHPYKRKVIGTSDIISTIHRDQILDYYNKYYNPSNMVTIIVGDVDSASALEKVKYDFNAEYRKPIKNIYPQDKPLTSQAKTTIYSDAQAGYMLIGFRGTKIDDKDSYALDVLSTILGEGRSSVFYQNIKEQKQLAYAIGAANTGFKDDGIFYISANFIPDKCAKLEEAIFDEIKNIQKNGVTQSQLNLAKNVIERSTYYERESISNIAGEIGYTYVTTDDIKFYQNYLENIKKVTAEDVKRVAIKYLDKNKSAVSIALPMTCKEVKISNKTSAPAKVISQNKQTTKYELANGSTLLLTPNEVNDIIAISIFVKGGEFIEKIPGTANLTASVMTKGTKNYSSLELAQLLEDNGIKIVSSAKADSFNITVLTTKKEYEKTLEILNEIVNNATLDEYEIEKSRMDKLNAIKKSRDIPLNIAVENYRTLIYQNSPYSYS
;
A
#
# COMPACT_ATOMS: atom_id res chain seq x y z
N MET A 1 5.32 -61.27 55.20
CA MET A 1 5.46 -61.46 53.75
C MET A 1 4.50 -60.56 53.05
N LYS A 2 4.99 -59.39 52.61
CA LYS A 2 4.21 -58.40 51.84
C LYS A 2 4.68 -58.50 50.38
N LYS A 3 3.76 -58.85 49.48
CA LYS A 3 4.00 -58.89 48.05
C LYS A 3 3.85 -57.50 47.51
N PHE A 4 4.91 -56.89 46.93
CA PHE A 4 4.91 -55.68 46.18
C PHE A 4 4.44 -55.94 44.75
N LEU A 5 3.33 -55.36 44.33
CA LEU A 5 2.81 -55.41 42.98
C LEU A 5 3.38 -54.18 42.24
N ILE A 6 4.32 -54.43 41.32
CA ILE A 6 4.84 -53.38 40.44
C ILE A 6 3.88 -53.25 39.26
N LEU A 7 3.15 -52.14 39.21
CA LEU A 7 2.28 -51.75 38.09
C LEU A 7 3.15 -51.03 37.04
N LEU A 8 3.44 -51.69 35.92
CA LEU A 8 4.15 -51.12 34.77
C LEU A 8 3.17 -50.20 34.02
N PHE A 9 3.32 -48.86 34.18
CA PHE A 9 2.60 -47.89 33.39
C PHE A 9 3.35 -47.74 32.05
N THR A 10 2.91 -48.41 31.01
CA THR A 10 3.34 -48.15 29.63
C THR A 10 2.74 -46.85 29.17
N LEU A 11 3.57 -45.78 29.17
CA LEU A 11 3.24 -44.52 28.51
C LEU A 11 3.20 -44.76 26.99
N PHE A 12 2.01 -44.86 26.43
CA PHE A 12 1.81 -44.70 24.98
C PHE A 12 2.06 -43.25 24.66
N ILE A 13 3.26 -42.92 24.20
CA ILE A 13 3.52 -41.67 23.47
C ILE A 13 2.82 -41.86 22.13
N SER A 14 1.58 -41.42 22.03
CA SER A 14 0.94 -41.17 20.74
C SER A 14 1.74 -40.06 20.08
N SER A 15 2.64 -40.41 19.17
CA SER A 15 3.12 -39.49 18.16
C SER A 15 1.89 -39.04 17.41
N THR A 16 1.40 -37.83 17.74
CA THR A 16 0.51 -37.10 16.87
C THR A 16 1.30 -36.83 15.59
N VAL A 17 1.13 -37.70 14.61
CA VAL A 17 1.39 -37.37 13.22
C VAL A 17 0.50 -36.16 12.97
N PHE A 18 1.07 -34.99 12.91
CA PHE A 18 0.37 -33.84 12.35
C PHE A 18 0.01 -34.21 10.93
N ALA A 19 -1.24 -34.64 10.72
CA ALA A 19 -1.81 -34.76 9.40
C ALA A 19 -1.57 -33.43 8.69
N ALA A 20 -1.16 -33.47 7.43
CA ALA A 20 -0.98 -32.24 6.64
C ALA A 20 -2.25 -31.40 6.78
N ASP A 21 -2.08 -30.16 7.22
CA ASP A 21 -3.18 -29.23 7.54
C ASP A 21 -4.02 -28.87 6.28
N PHE A 22 -3.67 -29.43 5.11
CA PHE A 22 -4.35 -29.30 3.81
C PHE A 22 -4.00 -30.45 2.88
N ASN A 23 -4.86 -30.68 1.87
CA ASN A 23 -4.69 -31.70 0.84
C ASN A 23 -4.17 -31.06 -0.45
N VAL A 24 -3.16 -31.68 -1.08
CA VAL A 24 -2.59 -31.24 -2.36
C VAL A 24 -2.86 -32.29 -3.43
N TYR A 25 -3.45 -31.87 -4.52
CA TYR A 25 -3.78 -32.73 -5.66
C TYR A 25 -3.12 -32.22 -6.94
N LYS A 26 -2.66 -33.14 -7.77
CA LYS A 26 -2.19 -32.85 -9.13
C LYS A 26 -3.16 -33.47 -10.12
N LEU A 27 -3.83 -32.62 -10.91
CA LEU A 27 -4.80 -33.11 -11.88
C LEU A 27 -4.13 -33.55 -13.19
N ASP A 28 -4.85 -34.35 -14.01
CA ASP A 28 -4.35 -34.85 -15.28
C ASP A 28 -4.07 -33.72 -16.30
N ASN A 29 -4.83 -32.62 -16.23
CA ASN A 29 -4.59 -31.40 -17.02
C ASN A 29 -3.37 -30.56 -16.55
N GLY A 30 -2.67 -31.04 -15.51
CA GLY A 30 -1.50 -30.39 -14.96
C GLY A 30 -1.76 -29.33 -13.89
N GLN A 31 -3.01 -29.01 -13.57
CA GLN A 31 -3.35 -28.07 -12.50
C GLN A 31 -2.98 -28.63 -11.12
N THR A 32 -2.53 -27.76 -10.24
CA THR A 32 -2.40 -28.09 -8.81
C THR A 32 -3.60 -27.55 -8.06
N VAL A 33 -4.18 -28.36 -7.18
CA VAL A 33 -5.30 -27.95 -6.32
C VAL A 33 -4.88 -28.19 -4.87
N VAL A 34 -5.06 -27.17 -4.03
CA VAL A 34 -4.81 -27.24 -2.59
C VAL A 34 -6.12 -26.97 -1.87
N ILE A 35 -6.54 -27.90 -1.01
CA ILE A 35 -7.80 -27.76 -0.27
C ILE A 35 -7.51 -27.85 1.23
N LYS A 36 -7.96 -26.82 1.97
CA LYS A 36 -7.91 -26.75 3.43
C LYS A 36 -9.33 -26.56 3.97
N GLU A 37 -9.82 -27.59 4.67
CA GLU A 37 -11.12 -27.51 5.33
C GLU A 37 -11.02 -26.66 6.60
N VAL A 38 -11.87 -25.62 6.70
CA VAL A 38 -11.99 -24.74 7.87
C VAL A 38 -13.48 -24.54 8.14
N LYS A 39 -14.03 -25.30 9.07
CA LYS A 39 -15.48 -25.36 9.32
C LYS A 39 -15.97 -24.42 10.42
N THR A 40 -15.21 -23.39 10.74
CA THR A 40 -15.57 -22.42 11.81
C THR A 40 -16.70 -21.48 11.40
N ASN A 41 -16.76 -21.11 10.13
CA ASN A 41 -17.78 -20.22 9.56
C ASN A 41 -18.24 -20.81 8.22
N PRO A 42 -19.53 -20.64 7.82
CA PRO A 42 -20.09 -21.17 6.58
C PRO A 42 -19.69 -20.33 5.36
N ILE A 43 -18.38 -20.12 5.17
CA ILE A 43 -17.76 -19.37 4.06
C ILE A 43 -16.60 -20.15 3.46
N VAL A 44 -16.32 -19.87 2.20
CA VAL A 44 -15.20 -20.47 1.46
C VAL A 44 -14.50 -19.42 0.60
N THR A 45 -13.19 -19.52 0.49
CA THR A 45 -12.37 -18.75 -0.46
C THR A 45 -11.86 -19.68 -1.54
N ILE A 46 -12.05 -19.30 -2.79
CA ILE A 46 -11.47 -19.90 -4.00
C ILE A 46 -10.45 -18.89 -4.51
N ASP A 47 -9.18 -19.25 -4.60
CA ASP A 47 -8.10 -18.36 -5.06
C ASP A 47 -7.25 -19.10 -6.11
N THR A 48 -7.33 -18.66 -7.36
CA THR A 48 -6.56 -19.27 -8.45
C THR A 48 -5.40 -18.40 -8.84
N TRP A 49 -4.22 -18.95 -8.70
CA TRP A 49 -2.91 -18.35 -8.96
C TRP A 49 -2.36 -18.83 -10.30
N ILE A 50 -2.01 -17.89 -11.14
CA ILE A 50 -1.37 -18.14 -12.44
C ILE A 50 0.12 -17.83 -12.28
N LYS A 51 1.00 -18.77 -12.63
CA LYS A 51 2.46 -18.60 -12.56
C LYS A 51 2.96 -17.69 -13.70
N THR A 52 2.38 -16.50 -13.81
CA THR A 52 2.75 -15.48 -14.77
C THR A 52 2.45 -14.09 -14.24
N GLY A 53 3.36 -13.16 -14.51
CA GLY A 53 3.27 -11.75 -14.15
C GLY A 53 4.24 -10.95 -15.02
N SER A 54 4.63 -9.75 -14.58
CA SER A 54 5.47 -8.86 -15.39
C SER A 54 6.86 -9.44 -15.72
N ILE A 55 7.34 -10.48 -15.01
CA ILE A 55 8.58 -11.20 -15.35
C ILE A 55 8.51 -11.87 -16.73
N ASN A 56 7.32 -12.31 -17.14
CA ASN A 56 7.10 -13.03 -18.41
C ASN A 56 6.86 -12.10 -19.61
N GLU A 57 6.81 -10.82 -19.36
CA GLU A 57 6.60 -9.78 -20.36
C GLU A 57 7.90 -9.35 -21.04
N ASN A 58 7.77 -8.62 -22.13
CA ASN A 58 8.88 -8.02 -22.86
C ASN A 58 8.63 -6.53 -23.12
N ASP A 59 9.53 -5.86 -23.84
CA ASP A 59 9.43 -4.41 -24.07
C ASP A 59 8.31 -4.01 -25.05
N GLN A 60 7.61 -4.98 -25.68
CA GLN A 60 6.50 -4.76 -26.60
C GLN A 60 5.13 -5.02 -25.97
N ASN A 61 5.09 -5.71 -24.81
CA ASN A 61 3.86 -6.08 -24.14
C ASN A 61 3.86 -5.85 -22.62
N ASN A 62 4.78 -5.01 -22.10
CA ASN A 62 4.85 -4.74 -20.67
C ASN A 62 3.55 -4.11 -20.16
N GLY A 63 2.98 -4.71 -19.11
CA GLY A 63 1.69 -4.37 -18.54
C GLY A 63 0.53 -5.26 -19.02
N VAL A 64 0.79 -6.22 -19.92
CA VAL A 64 -0.25 -7.11 -20.45
C VAL A 64 -0.86 -8.00 -19.37
N SER A 65 -0.09 -8.43 -18.36
CA SER A 65 -0.61 -9.24 -17.25
C SER A 65 -1.64 -8.47 -16.43
N HIS A 66 -1.32 -7.23 -16.07
CA HIS A 66 -2.21 -6.34 -15.34
C HIS A 66 -3.43 -5.95 -16.20
N PHE A 67 -3.23 -5.69 -17.49
CA PHE A 67 -4.34 -5.37 -18.38
C PHE A 67 -5.29 -6.58 -18.56
N LEU A 68 -4.76 -7.80 -18.62
CA LEU A 68 -5.58 -9.02 -18.60
C LEU A 68 -6.39 -9.15 -17.30
N GLU A 69 -5.80 -8.81 -16.15
CA GLU A 69 -6.50 -8.79 -14.87
C GLU A 69 -7.80 -7.99 -14.95
N HIS A 70 -7.77 -6.75 -15.50
CA HIS A 70 -8.96 -5.94 -15.73
C HIS A 70 -9.96 -6.57 -16.71
N LEU A 71 -9.45 -7.24 -17.74
CA LEU A 71 -10.27 -7.76 -18.83
C LEU A 71 -11.02 -9.04 -18.48
N PHE A 72 -10.54 -9.83 -17.52
CA PHE A 72 -11.22 -11.06 -17.10
C PHE A 72 -12.61 -10.81 -16.56
N PHE A 73 -12.83 -9.70 -15.88
CA PHE A 73 -14.15 -9.32 -15.36
C PHE A 73 -15.12 -8.77 -16.42
N LYS A 74 -14.71 -8.73 -17.70
CA LYS A 74 -15.48 -8.12 -18.80
C LYS A 74 -16.15 -9.14 -19.71
N GLY A 75 -16.53 -10.29 -19.14
CA GLY A 75 -17.31 -11.33 -19.78
C GLY A 75 -16.51 -12.56 -20.18
N SER A 76 -17.17 -13.69 -20.05
CA SER A 76 -16.71 -15.03 -20.39
C SER A 76 -17.70 -15.73 -21.31
N LYS A 77 -17.43 -16.97 -21.67
CA LYS A 77 -18.28 -17.76 -22.58
C LYS A 77 -19.73 -17.85 -22.13
N ASN A 78 -19.94 -18.05 -20.82
CA ASN A 78 -21.26 -18.30 -20.24
C ASN A 78 -21.85 -17.04 -19.58
N HIS A 79 -21.06 -15.99 -19.32
CA HIS A 79 -21.46 -14.80 -18.57
C HIS A 79 -21.13 -13.53 -19.36
N ALA A 80 -22.14 -12.70 -19.59
CA ALA A 80 -21.98 -11.41 -20.26
C ALA A 80 -21.22 -10.39 -19.38
N PRO A 81 -20.66 -9.32 -19.97
CA PRO A 81 -20.00 -8.25 -19.21
C PRO A 81 -20.90 -7.69 -18.09
N GLY A 82 -20.39 -7.66 -16.87
CA GLY A 82 -21.08 -7.21 -15.67
C GLY A 82 -22.00 -8.24 -15.00
N GLU A 83 -22.22 -9.41 -15.60
CA GLU A 83 -22.99 -10.48 -14.95
C GLU A 83 -22.20 -11.15 -13.83
N PHE A 84 -20.88 -11.31 -14.00
CA PHE A 84 -20.00 -11.89 -12.99
C PHE A 84 -20.15 -11.13 -11.65
N ASP A 85 -19.90 -9.83 -11.67
CA ASP A 85 -19.99 -9.00 -10.48
C ASP A 85 -21.42 -9.01 -9.91
N LYS A 86 -22.42 -8.79 -10.75
CA LYS A 86 -23.83 -8.73 -10.33
C LYS A 86 -24.31 -10.00 -9.65
N ILE A 87 -23.97 -11.18 -10.19
CA ILE A 87 -24.41 -12.47 -9.63
C ILE A 87 -23.69 -12.71 -8.30
N LEU A 88 -22.37 -12.53 -8.25
CA LEU A 88 -21.58 -12.79 -7.05
C LEU A 88 -21.89 -11.79 -5.93
N GLU A 89 -22.06 -10.51 -6.22
CA GLU A 89 -22.48 -9.50 -5.24
C GLU A 89 -23.85 -9.81 -4.62
N THR A 90 -24.82 -10.27 -5.42
CA THR A 90 -26.14 -10.70 -4.91
C THR A 90 -26.05 -11.89 -3.95
N LYS A 91 -24.99 -12.68 -4.03
CA LYS A 91 -24.69 -13.80 -3.12
C LYS A 91 -23.84 -13.38 -1.92
N GLY A 92 -23.46 -12.10 -1.84
CA GLY A 92 -22.59 -11.58 -0.77
C GLY A 92 -21.13 -11.98 -0.93
N ALA A 93 -20.68 -12.26 -2.14
CA ALA A 93 -19.29 -12.58 -2.41
C ALA A 93 -18.41 -11.32 -2.35
N ILE A 94 -17.15 -11.53 -1.96
CA ILE A 94 -16.05 -10.58 -2.11
C ILE A 94 -15.13 -11.13 -3.19
N THR A 95 -14.91 -10.35 -4.24
CA THR A 95 -14.05 -10.71 -5.37
C THR A 95 -12.93 -9.71 -5.53
N ASN A 96 -11.75 -10.17 -5.88
CA ASN A 96 -10.65 -9.29 -6.26
C ASN A 96 -9.60 -10.07 -7.06
N ALA A 97 -8.63 -9.33 -7.62
CA ALA A 97 -7.47 -9.90 -8.29
C ALA A 97 -6.25 -9.03 -8.01
N ALA A 98 -5.06 -9.56 -8.23
CA ALA A 98 -3.82 -8.80 -8.17
C ALA A 98 -2.75 -9.39 -9.09
N THR A 99 -2.03 -8.51 -9.75
CA THR A 99 -0.86 -8.84 -10.57
C THR A 99 0.42 -8.42 -9.86
N SER A 100 1.41 -9.30 -9.89
CA SER A 100 2.74 -9.05 -9.35
C SER A 100 3.81 -9.30 -10.41
N LYS A 101 5.07 -9.38 -9.97
CA LYS A 101 6.18 -9.71 -10.87
C LYS A 101 6.13 -11.16 -11.34
N ASP A 102 5.85 -12.10 -10.44
CA ASP A 102 5.95 -13.55 -10.68
C ASP A 102 4.61 -14.24 -10.92
N PHE A 103 3.50 -13.60 -10.57
CA PHE A 103 2.18 -14.21 -10.61
C PHE A 103 1.07 -13.18 -10.86
N THR A 104 -0.09 -13.70 -11.25
CA THR A 104 -1.39 -13.02 -11.17
C THR A 104 -2.35 -13.95 -10.45
N HIS A 105 -3.21 -13.45 -9.56
CA HIS A 105 -4.20 -14.29 -8.90
C HIS A 105 -5.57 -13.63 -8.86
N TYR A 106 -6.59 -14.46 -8.75
CA TYR A 106 -8.00 -14.09 -8.75
C TYR A 106 -8.68 -14.85 -7.62
N TYR A 107 -9.42 -14.16 -6.77
CA TYR A 107 -10.11 -14.83 -5.69
C TYR A 107 -11.55 -14.40 -5.48
N ILE A 108 -12.34 -15.34 -4.95
CA ILE A 108 -13.72 -15.17 -4.54
C ILE A 108 -13.86 -15.71 -3.13
N THR A 109 -14.36 -14.90 -2.20
CA THR A 109 -14.82 -15.37 -0.89
C THR A 109 -16.34 -15.27 -0.84
N ILE A 110 -17.04 -16.38 -0.52
CA ILE A 110 -18.49 -16.51 -0.65
C ILE A 110 -19.06 -17.44 0.44
N PRO A 111 -20.37 -17.34 0.80
CA PRO A 111 -21.01 -18.38 1.60
C PRO A 111 -20.89 -19.78 0.99
N SER A 112 -20.57 -20.80 1.80
CA SER A 112 -20.28 -22.18 1.34
C SER A 112 -21.39 -22.80 0.50
N LYS A 113 -22.64 -22.44 0.77
CA LYS A 113 -23.82 -22.92 0.00
C LYS A 113 -23.80 -22.50 -1.48
N ASP A 114 -23.08 -21.43 -1.82
CA ASP A 114 -22.97 -20.90 -3.17
C ASP A 114 -21.58 -21.24 -3.81
N PHE A 115 -20.82 -22.17 -3.20
CA PHE A 115 -19.49 -22.61 -3.66
C PHE A 115 -19.48 -23.11 -5.10
N ASP A 116 -20.41 -23.99 -5.45
CA ASP A 116 -20.46 -24.60 -6.79
C ASP A 116 -20.67 -23.56 -7.89
N LEU A 117 -21.53 -22.56 -7.64
CA LEU A 117 -21.76 -21.45 -8.55
C LEU A 117 -20.51 -20.58 -8.69
N ALA A 118 -19.88 -20.24 -7.56
CA ALA A 118 -18.68 -19.40 -7.58
C ALA A 118 -17.50 -20.08 -8.30
N LEU A 119 -17.33 -21.38 -8.10
CA LEU A 119 -16.26 -22.14 -8.75
C LEU A 119 -16.47 -22.26 -10.26
N GLU A 120 -17.70 -22.53 -10.69
CA GLU A 120 -18.08 -22.57 -12.12
C GLU A 120 -17.82 -21.22 -12.79
N MET A 121 -18.31 -20.12 -12.22
CA MET A 121 -18.11 -18.78 -12.75
C MET A 121 -16.62 -18.40 -12.79
N HIS A 122 -15.88 -18.76 -11.75
CA HIS A 122 -14.45 -18.51 -11.65
C HIS A 122 -13.65 -19.27 -12.73
N ALA A 123 -13.98 -20.54 -12.94
CA ALA A 123 -13.37 -21.36 -13.98
C ALA A 123 -13.70 -20.86 -15.39
N ASP A 124 -14.98 -20.50 -15.65
CA ASP A 124 -15.41 -19.96 -16.96
C ASP A 124 -14.69 -18.63 -17.27
N MET A 125 -14.57 -17.74 -16.26
CA MET A 125 -13.83 -16.49 -16.38
C MET A 125 -12.36 -16.73 -16.77
N LEU A 126 -11.67 -17.67 -16.13
CA LEU A 126 -10.24 -17.92 -16.34
C LEU A 126 -9.94 -18.72 -17.61
N LEU A 127 -10.80 -19.68 -17.97
CA LEU A 127 -10.56 -20.57 -19.11
C LEU A 127 -11.18 -20.06 -20.42
N HIS A 128 -12.22 -19.23 -20.36
CA HIS A 128 -13.00 -18.82 -21.52
C HIS A 128 -13.32 -17.32 -21.57
N PRO A 129 -12.34 -16.42 -21.31
CA PRO A 129 -12.59 -14.98 -21.36
C PRO A 129 -12.90 -14.54 -22.79
N LEU A 130 -13.90 -13.67 -22.96
CA LEU A 130 -14.28 -13.16 -24.27
C LEU A 130 -13.40 -12.03 -24.76
N ILE A 131 -12.89 -11.20 -23.87
CA ILE A 131 -12.11 -9.98 -24.13
C ILE A 131 -12.76 -9.17 -25.28
N PRO A 132 -14.00 -8.66 -25.10
CA PRO A 132 -14.73 -7.96 -26.14
C PRO A 132 -14.00 -6.66 -26.51
N ARG A 133 -13.87 -6.34 -27.80
CA ARG A 133 -13.16 -5.13 -28.26
C ARG A 133 -13.68 -3.85 -27.59
N LYS A 134 -14.99 -3.72 -27.42
CA LYS A 134 -15.61 -2.55 -26.78
C LYS A 134 -15.16 -2.39 -25.32
N GLU A 135 -15.15 -3.47 -24.58
CA GLU A 135 -14.72 -3.46 -23.17
C GLU A 135 -13.21 -3.26 -23.04
N LEU A 136 -12.42 -3.88 -23.92
CA LEU A 136 -10.99 -3.65 -24.01
C LEU A 136 -10.66 -2.16 -24.16
N GLU A 137 -11.35 -1.44 -25.07
CA GLU A 137 -11.07 -0.01 -25.27
C GLU A 137 -11.55 0.88 -24.10
N LYS A 138 -12.54 0.43 -23.32
CA LYS A 138 -12.92 1.10 -22.07
C LYS A 138 -11.84 0.90 -21.01
N GLU A 139 -11.44 -0.34 -20.77
CA GLU A 139 -10.44 -0.69 -19.75
C GLU A 139 -9.08 -0.13 -20.07
N ARG A 140 -8.70 -0.04 -21.34
CA ARG A 140 -7.48 0.66 -21.78
C ARG A 140 -7.38 2.07 -21.19
N LYS A 141 -8.48 2.82 -21.20
CA LYS A 141 -8.52 4.18 -20.64
C LYS A 141 -8.34 4.16 -19.12
N VAL A 142 -9.00 3.21 -18.44
CA VAL A 142 -8.89 3.03 -16.99
C VAL A 142 -7.44 2.74 -16.60
N VAL A 143 -6.79 1.77 -17.26
CA VAL A 143 -5.39 1.42 -16.96
C VAL A 143 -4.44 2.59 -17.27
N ILE A 144 -4.69 3.36 -18.33
CA ILE A 144 -3.87 4.56 -18.62
C ILE A 144 -4.06 5.62 -17.52
N GLU A 145 -5.28 5.83 -17.00
CA GLU A 145 -5.54 6.74 -15.88
C GLU A 145 -4.83 6.28 -14.60
N GLU A 146 -4.79 4.99 -14.33
CA GLU A 146 -4.02 4.42 -13.21
C GLU A 146 -2.52 4.65 -13.37
N ILE A 147 -1.97 4.41 -14.57
CA ILE A 147 -0.56 4.69 -14.86
C ILE A 147 -0.23 6.17 -14.62
N MET A 148 -1.11 7.09 -15.03
CA MET A 148 -0.93 8.53 -14.81
C MET A 148 -1.01 8.89 -13.32
N LYS A 149 -1.92 8.28 -12.56
CA LYS A 149 -2.03 8.45 -11.11
C LYS A 149 -0.76 7.97 -10.41
N ASP A 150 -0.26 6.80 -10.78
CA ASP A 150 0.97 6.22 -10.22
C ASP A 150 2.21 7.06 -10.55
N ALA A 151 2.26 7.63 -11.77
CA ALA A 151 3.34 8.51 -12.20
C ALA A 151 3.44 9.79 -11.36
N ASN A 152 2.37 10.20 -10.68
CA ASN A 152 2.34 11.35 -9.78
C ASN A 152 2.55 10.98 -8.30
N SER A 153 2.66 9.70 -7.97
CA SER A 153 2.90 9.21 -6.60
C SER A 153 4.40 9.24 -6.27
N PRO A 154 4.86 10.02 -5.29
CA PRO A 154 6.26 10.04 -4.89
C PRO A 154 6.78 8.67 -4.46
N ASN A 155 5.96 7.88 -3.76
CA ASN A 155 6.30 6.51 -3.35
C ASN A 155 6.53 5.60 -4.56
N THR A 156 5.65 5.66 -5.56
CA THR A 156 5.78 4.87 -6.79
C THR A 156 7.04 5.30 -7.57
N LEU A 157 7.28 6.59 -7.68
CA LEU A 157 8.45 7.13 -8.37
C LEU A 157 9.77 6.68 -7.74
N VAL A 158 9.91 6.75 -6.40
CA VAL A 158 11.14 6.31 -5.72
C VAL A 158 11.32 4.80 -5.83
N TYR A 159 10.22 4.01 -5.77
CA TYR A 159 10.27 2.57 -5.93
C TYR A 159 10.68 2.15 -7.35
N ASP A 160 10.06 2.71 -8.38
CA ASP A 160 10.38 2.42 -9.77
C ASP A 160 11.83 2.73 -10.12
N ASN A 161 12.35 3.85 -9.62
CA ASN A 161 13.76 4.22 -9.81
C ASN A 161 14.70 3.30 -9.05
N LEU A 162 14.35 2.93 -7.82
CA LEU A 162 15.12 1.95 -7.04
C LEU A 162 15.25 0.63 -7.81
N ILE A 163 14.12 0.09 -8.29
CA ILE A 163 14.07 -1.16 -9.02
C ILE A 163 14.92 -1.09 -10.32
N LYS A 164 14.82 0.00 -11.08
CA LYS A 164 15.64 0.22 -12.29
C LYS A 164 17.15 0.35 -12.00
N MET A 165 17.53 0.83 -10.82
CA MET A 165 18.94 0.86 -10.42
C MET A 165 19.45 -0.52 -10.01
N LEU A 166 18.63 -1.32 -9.33
CA LEU A 166 18.97 -2.67 -8.88
C LEU A 166 18.95 -3.71 -10.00
N TYR A 167 18.02 -3.57 -10.95
CA TYR A 167 17.84 -4.49 -12.09
C TYR A 167 17.99 -3.78 -13.41
N LYS A 168 19.02 -4.12 -14.18
CA LYS A 168 19.29 -3.54 -15.50
C LYS A 168 18.83 -4.44 -16.64
N ASN A 169 19.09 -5.72 -16.53
CA ASN A 169 18.80 -6.74 -17.53
C ASN A 169 17.65 -7.65 -17.13
N HIS A 170 17.56 -7.97 -15.83
CA HIS A 170 16.52 -8.84 -15.29
C HIS A 170 15.12 -8.23 -15.51
N PRO A 171 14.11 -9.03 -15.89
CA PRO A 171 12.75 -8.54 -16.13
C PRO A 171 12.10 -7.83 -14.94
N TYR A 172 12.56 -8.06 -13.71
CA TYR A 172 12.06 -7.33 -12.52
C TYR A 172 12.21 -5.82 -12.61
N LYS A 173 13.03 -5.30 -13.54
CA LYS A 173 13.10 -3.85 -13.83
C LYS A 173 11.78 -3.25 -14.34
N ARG A 174 10.87 -4.08 -14.90
CA ARG A 174 9.62 -3.63 -15.50
C ARG A 174 8.59 -3.29 -14.45
N LYS A 175 7.76 -2.28 -14.75
CA LYS A 175 6.57 -1.98 -13.97
C LYS A 175 5.52 -3.06 -14.19
N VAL A 176 4.81 -3.46 -13.15
CA VAL A 176 3.70 -4.41 -13.25
C VAL A 176 2.58 -3.83 -14.12
N ILE A 177 2.23 -2.57 -13.87
CA ILE A 177 1.18 -1.87 -14.62
C ILE A 177 1.55 -1.52 -16.07
N GLY A 178 2.84 -1.62 -16.43
CA GLY A 178 3.35 -1.26 -17.75
C GLY A 178 3.58 0.24 -17.93
N THR A 179 3.48 0.69 -19.19
CA THR A 179 3.64 2.10 -19.58
C THR A 179 2.48 2.54 -20.49
N SER A 180 2.13 3.82 -20.43
CA SER A 180 1.05 4.40 -21.27
C SER A 180 1.27 4.12 -22.76
N ASP A 181 2.51 4.20 -23.25
CA ASP A 181 2.84 3.97 -24.68
C ASP A 181 2.49 2.55 -25.11
N ILE A 182 2.84 1.55 -24.30
CA ILE A 182 2.56 0.14 -24.61
C ILE A 182 1.07 -0.15 -24.47
N ILE A 183 0.47 0.25 -23.37
CA ILE A 183 -0.96 0.00 -23.12
C ILE A 183 -1.85 0.69 -24.16
N SER A 184 -1.48 1.89 -24.64
CA SER A 184 -2.25 2.60 -25.68
C SER A 184 -2.20 1.92 -27.04
N THR A 185 -1.15 1.15 -27.33
CA THR A 185 -0.88 0.57 -28.66
C THR A 185 -1.04 -0.95 -28.74
N ILE A 186 -1.06 -1.65 -27.60
CA ILE A 186 -1.18 -3.11 -27.59
C ILE A 186 -2.50 -3.58 -28.22
N HIS A 187 -2.43 -4.49 -29.17
CA HIS A 187 -3.59 -5.03 -29.87
C HIS A 187 -4.19 -6.25 -29.14
N ARG A 188 -5.51 -6.46 -29.33
CA ARG A 188 -6.22 -7.60 -28.75
C ARG A 188 -5.55 -8.94 -29.03
N ASP A 189 -5.03 -9.12 -30.23
CA ASP A 189 -4.41 -10.39 -30.64
C ASP A 189 -3.13 -10.67 -29.84
N GLN A 190 -2.33 -9.65 -29.52
CA GLN A 190 -1.15 -9.78 -28.65
C GLN A 190 -1.55 -10.16 -27.21
N ILE A 191 -2.67 -9.62 -26.73
CA ILE A 191 -3.24 -9.97 -25.42
C ILE A 191 -3.71 -11.42 -25.41
N LEU A 192 -4.40 -11.86 -26.47
CA LEU A 192 -4.84 -13.25 -26.63
C LEU A 192 -3.66 -14.22 -26.76
N ASP A 193 -2.60 -13.83 -27.47
CA ASP A 193 -1.38 -14.63 -27.58
C ASP A 193 -0.73 -14.84 -26.21
N TYR A 194 -0.67 -13.78 -25.38
CA TYR A 194 -0.16 -13.86 -24.04
C TYR A 194 -1.06 -14.74 -23.15
N TYR A 195 -2.37 -14.56 -23.22
CA TYR A 195 -3.35 -15.40 -22.52
C TYR A 195 -3.18 -16.87 -22.90
N ASN A 196 -3.21 -17.20 -24.20
CA ASN A 196 -3.08 -18.57 -24.69
C ASN A 196 -1.75 -19.22 -24.29
N LYS A 197 -0.71 -18.42 -24.12
CA LYS A 197 0.61 -18.87 -23.73
C LYS A 197 0.69 -19.24 -22.26
N TYR A 198 0.13 -18.45 -21.37
CA TYR A 198 0.35 -18.58 -19.93
C TYR A 198 -0.87 -19.04 -19.13
N TYR A 199 -2.09 -18.77 -19.60
CA TYR A 199 -3.32 -19.11 -18.89
C TYR A 199 -3.82 -20.49 -19.33
N ASN A 200 -3.28 -21.50 -18.70
CA ASN A 200 -3.68 -22.89 -18.89
C ASN A 200 -3.55 -23.64 -17.56
N PRO A 201 -4.32 -24.73 -17.35
CA PRO A 201 -4.37 -25.43 -16.06
C PRO A 201 -3.02 -25.85 -15.52
N SER A 202 -2.09 -26.29 -16.35
CA SER A 202 -0.76 -26.74 -15.89
C SER A 202 0.10 -25.59 -15.31
N ASN A 203 -0.28 -24.33 -15.57
CA ASN A 203 0.34 -23.13 -15.03
C ASN A 203 -0.49 -22.50 -13.90
N MET A 204 -1.61 -23.14 -13.50
CA MET A 204 -2.54 -22.67 -12.48
C MET A 204 -2.40 -23.48 -11.19
N VAL A 205 -2.62 -22.79 -10.08
CA VAL A 205 -2.74 -23.37 -8.75
C VAL A 205 -4.03 -22.84 -8.14
N THR A 206 -5.01 -23.70 -7.88
CA THR A 206 -6.26 -23.31 -7.23
C THR A 206 -6.22 -23.71 -5.77
N ILE A 207 -6.38 -22.72 -4.91
CA ILE A 207 -6.40 -22.87 -3.44
C ILE A 207 -7.86 -22.72 -2.99
N ILE A 208 -8.35 -23.67 -2.22
CA ILE A 208 -9.69 -23.64 -1.65
C ILE A 208 -9.56 -23.73 -0.14
N VAL A 209 -10.02 -22.73 0.58
CA VAL A 209 -9.96 -22.69 2.05
C VAL A 209 -11.35 -22.34 2.59
N GLY A 210 -11.90 -23.14 3.48
CA GLY A 210 -13.17 -22.83 4.12
C GLY A 210 -14.04 -24.06 4.40
N ASP A 211 -15.34 -23.80 4.56
CA ASP A 211 -16.33 -24.82 4.88
C ASP A 211 -16.77 -25.58 3.61
N VAL A 212 -15.94 -26.52 3.22
CA VAL A 212 -16.17 -27.44 2.10
C VAL A 212 -15.83 -28.87 2.49
N ASP A 213 -16.33 -29.85 1.75
CA ASP A 213 -15.84 -31.22 1.76
C ASP A 213 -14.78 -31.36 0.67
N SER A 214 -13.58 -31.81 1.04
CA SER A 214 -12.44 -31.86 0.13
C SER A 214 -12.67 -32.77 -1.09
N ALA A 215 -13.38 -33.87 -0.92
CA ALA A 215 -13.62 -34.80 -2.02
C ALA A 215 -14.60 -34.21 -3.02
N SER A 216 -15.70 -33.64 -2.54
CA SER A 216 -16.70 -32.97 -3.38
C SER A 216 -16.12 -31.75 -4.09
N ALA A 217 -15.34 -30.91 -3.38
CA ALA A 217 -14.68 -29.76 -3.96
C ALA A 217 -13.68 -30.15 -5.07
N LEU A 218 -12.91 -31.22 -4.86
CA LEU A 218 -11.97 -31.72 -5.85
C LEU A 218 -12.68 -32.19 -7.13
N GLU A 219 -13.76 -32.97 -7.01
CA GLU A 219 -14.53 -33.42 -8.17
C GLU A 219 -15.15 -32.23 -8.93
N LYS A 220 -15.64 -31.23 -8.23
CA LYS A 220 -16.15 -30.00 -8.85
C LYS A 220 -15.04 -29.24 -9.57
N VAL A 221 -13.83 -29.10 -9.00
CA VAL A 221 -12.66 -28.50 -9.69
C VAL A 221 -12.31 -29.26 -10.95
N LYS A 222 -12.27 -30.60 -10.90
CA LYS A 222 -12.01 -31.44 -12.08
C LYS A 222 -13.03 -31.21 -13.19
N TYR A 223 -14.30 -31.01 -12.83
CA TYR A 223 -15.38 -30.76 -13.78
C TYR A 223 -15.27 -29.36 -14.40
N ASP A 224 -15.12 -28.31 -13.59
CA ASP A 224 -15.16 -26.91 -14.04
C ASP A 224 -13.86 -26.50 -14.74
N PHE A 225 -12.69 -26.95 -14.25
CA PHE A 225 -11.39 -26.70 -14.89
C PHE A 225 -10.99 -27.78 -15.92
N ASN A 226 -11.97 -28.41 -16.54
CA ASN A 226 -11.73 -29.42 -17.56
C ASN A 226 -11.21 -28.81 -18.87
N ALA A 227 -9.88 -28.77 -18.99
CA ALA A 227 -9.20 -28.30 -20.20
C ALA A 227 -7.97 -29.18 -20.49
N GLU A 228 -7.50 -29.20 -21.74
CA GLU A 228 -6.39 -30.02 -22.17
C GLU A 228 -5.07 -29.63 -21.46
N TYR A 229 -4.26 -30.65 -21.18
CA TYR A 229 -2.90 -30.42 -20.68
C TYR A 229 -2.05 -29.68 -21.71
N ARG A 230 -1.40 -28.62 -21.26
CA ARG A 230 -0.36 -27.93 -22.01
C ARG A 230 0.91 -27.86 -21.17
N LYS A 231 2.06 -28.15 -21.78
CA LYS A 231 3.34 -28.13 -21.07
C LYS A 231 3.66 -26.74 -20.55
N PRO A 232 3.99 -26.57 -19.26
CA PRO A 232 4.39 -25.28 -18.72
C PRO A 232 5.65 -24.75 -19.40
N ILE A 233 5.68 -23.41 -19.61
CA ILE A 233 6.82 -22.75 -20.20
C ILE A 233 7.85 -22.49 -19.10
N LYS A 234 9.08 -22.97 -19.32
CA LYS A 234 10.22 -22.62 -18.45
C LYS A 234 10.97 -21.47 -19.10
N ASN A 235 10.93 -20.32 -18.46
CA ASN A 235 11.72 -19.17 -18.87
C ASN A 235 13.05 -19.15 -18.10
N ILE A 236 14.11 -18.71 -18.76
CA ILE A 236 15.41 -18.42 -18.14
C ILE A 236 15.64 -16.94 -18.32
N TYR A 237 15.91 -16.26 -17.23
CA TYR A 237 16.08 -14.81 -17.23
C TYR A 237 17.54 -14.41 -17.05
N PRO A 238 17.98 -13.31 -17.71
CA PRO A 238 19.33 -12.79 -17.53
C PRO A 238 19.52 -12.32 -16.08
N GLN A 239 20.60 -12.73 -15.45
CA GLN A 239 20.96 -12.33 -14.11
C GLN A 239 21.80 -11.05 -14.13
N ASP A 240 21.46 -10.09 -13.27
CA ASP A 240 22.27 -8.88 -13.11
C ASP A 240 23.41 -9.12 -12.11
N LYS A 241 24.57 -8.53 -12.40
CA LYS A 241 25.68 -8.48 -11.44
C LYS A 241 25.33 -7.51 -10.30
N PRO A 242 25.78 -7.79 -9.06
CA PRO A 242 25.66 -6.82 -7.97
C PRO A 242 26.27 -5.46 -8.34
N LEU A 243 25.73 -4.39 -7.76
CA LEU A 243 26.33 -3.06 -7.90
C LEU A 243 27.76 -3.07 -7.32
N THR A 244 28.67 -2.34 -7.96
CA THR A 244 30.09 -2.19 -7.53
C THR A 244 30.33 -0.86 -6.83
N SER A 245 29.39 0.07 -6.93
CA SER A 245 29.36 1.35 -6.23
C SER A 245 27.91 1.74 -5.95
N GLN A 246 27.67 2.57 -4.94
CA GLN A 246 26.34 3.08 -4.64
C GLN A 246 25.76 3.79 -5.88
N ALA A 247 24.57 3.37 -6.28
CA ALA A 247 23.77 4.07 -7.28
C ALA A 247 22.82 5.04 -6.56
N LYS A 248 22.76 6.30 -7.01
CA LYS A 248 21.90 7.30 -6.37
C LYS A 248 21.18 8.14 -7.40
N THR A 249 19.90 8.38 -7.19
CA THR A 249 19.07 9.29 -8.00
C THR A 249 18.21 10.15 -7.11
N THR A 250 18.02 11.40 -7.51
CA THR A 250 17.08 12.32 -6.87
C THR A 250 16.12 12.81 -7.94
N ILE A 251 14.83 12.71 -7.66
CA ILE A 251 13.75 13.25 -8.48
C ILE A 251 13.05 14.37 -7.71
N TYR A 252 12.46 15.28 -8.43
CA TYR A 252 11.63 16.34 -7.86
C TYR A 252 10.19 16.10 -8.26
N SER A 253 9.26 16.25 -7.31
CA SER A 253 7.84 16.00 -7.50
C SER A 253 7.03 17.01 -6.68
N ASP A 254 5.73 17.07 -6.88
CA ASP A 254 4.82 17.94 -6.11
C ASP A 254 4.59 17.42 -4.66
N ALA A 255 5.50 16.58 -4.17
CA ALA A 255 5.48 16.07 -2.81
C ALA A 255 5.80 17.17 -1.80
N GLN A 256 5.15 17.16 -0.64
CA GLN A 256 5.41 18.09 0.47
C GLN A 256 6.51 17.61 1.42
N ALA A 257 6.78 16.31 1.43
CA ALA A 257 7.81 15.68 2.24
C ALA A 257 8.87 15.04 1.34
N GLY A 258 10.05 14.80 1.89
CA GLY A 258 11.04 13.95 1.25
C GLY A 258 10.65 12.48 1.37
N TYR A 259 10.88 11.71 0.32
CA TYR A 259 10.72 10.25 0.27
C TYR A 259 12.05 9.63 -0.11
N MET A 260 12.48 8.63 0.62
CA MET A 260 13.73 7.92 0.36
C MET A 260 13.51 6.42 0.40
N LEU A 261 14.03 5.74 -0.60
CA LEU A 261 14.23 4.30 -0.56
C LEU A 261 15.71 3.99 -0.73
N ILE A 262 16.25 3.21 0.21
CA ILE A 262 17.58 2.60 0.11
C ILE A 262 17.37 1.11 -0.08
N GLY A 263 17.81 0.58 -1.22
CA GLY A 263 17.64 -0.83 -1.55
C GLY A 263 18.94 -1.54 -1.83
N PHE A 264 18.90 -2.83 -1.54
CA PHE A 264 19.97 -3.80 -1.78
C PHE A 264 19.41 -5.00 -2.52
N ARG A 265 20.22 -5.68 -3.34
CA ARG A 265 19.86 -7.00 -3.83
C ARG A 265 19.79 -7.95 -2.64
N GLY A 266 18.63 -8.58 -2.50
CA GLY A 266 18.35 -9.57 -1.46
C GLY A 266 18.57 -11.00 -1.94
N THR A 267 17.66 -11.87 -1.57
CA THR A 267 17.64 -13.27 -1.96
C THR A 267 16.30 -13.63 -2.58
N LYS A 268 16.26 -14.69 -3.36
CA LYS A 268 14.98 -15.31 -3.69
C LYS A 268 14.30 -15.83 -2.41
N ILE A 269 12.99 -15.97 -2.46
CA ILE A 269 12.16 -16.27 -1.28
C ILE A 269 12.57 -17.57 -0.55
N ASP A 270 12.96 -18.60 -1.30
CA ASP A 270 13.33 -19.93 -0.77
C ASP A 270 14.82 -20.07 -0.37
N ASP A 271 15.59 -18.98 -0.43
CA ASP A 271 16.97 -18.99 0.05
C ASP A 271 16.99 -19.07 1.59
N LYS A 272 17.95 -19.83 2.12
CA LYS A 272 18.14 -19.98 3.57
C LYS A 272 18.42 -18.66 4.31
N ASP A 273 19.00 -17.69 3.64
CA ASP A 273 19.30 -16.38 4.22
C ASP A 273 18.04 -15.49 4.29
N SER A 274 16.95 -15.83 3.57
CA SER A 274 15.70 -15.04 3.58
C SER A 274 15.12 -14.92 4.99
N TYR A 275 15.09 -15.99 5.76
CA TYR A 275 14.59 -15.98 7.14
C TYR A 275 15.37 -15.02 8.06
N ALA A 276 16.69 -15.00 7.91
CA ALA A 276 17.54 -14.07 8.69
C ALA A 276 17.38 -12.62 8.23
N LEU A 277 17.10 -12.38 6.93
CA LEU A 277 16.77 -11.06 6.39
C LEU A 277 15.39 -10.59 6.86
N ASP A 278 14.40 -11.47 6.99
CA ASP A 278 13.08 -11.16 7.57
C ASP A 278 13.21 -10.72 9.04
N VAL A 279 13.99 -11.46 9.82
CA VAL A 279 14.28 -11.09 11.22
C VAL A 279 15.04 -9.76 11.29
N LEU A 280 16.02 -9.55 10.41
CA LEU A 280 16.79 -8.29 10.36
C LEU A 280 15.88 -7.10 9.98
N SER A 281 14.99 -7.25 9.00
CA SER A 281 14.07 -6.18 8.61
C SER A 281 13.12 -5.80 9.76
N THR A 282 12.63 -6.79 10.50
CA THR A 282 11.79 -6.57 11.68
C THR A 282 12.55 -5.85 12.80
N ILE A 283 13.79 -6.25 13.10
CA ILE A 283 14.63 -5.56 14.10
C ILE A 283 14.88 -4.10 13.70
N LEU A 284 15.17 -3.86 12.42
CA LEU A 284 15.48 -2.53 11.93
C LEU A 284 14.26 -1.62 11.87
N GLY A 285 13.12 -2.10 11.37
CA GLY A 285 12.07 -1.21 10.90
C GLY A 285 10.64 -1.49 11.37
N GLU A 286 10.36 -2.60 12.09
CA GLU A 286 8.98 -2.93 12.45
C GLU A 286 8.63 -2.56 13.89
N GLY A 287 7.61 -1.71 14.03
CA GLY A 287 7.07 -1.30 15.32
C GLY A 287 7.91 -0.25 16.05
N ARG A 288 7.37 0.24 17.17
CA ARG A 288 7.98 1.34 17.95
C ARG A 288 9.29 0.97 18.64
N SER A 289 9.57 -0.30 18.85
CA SER A 289 10.80 -0.79 19.48
C SER A 289 11.92 -1.08 18.49
N SER A 290 11.70 -0.91 17.18
CA SER A 290 12.71 -1.13 16.14
C SER A 290 13.83 -0.09 16.20
N VAL A 291 14.99 -0.48 15.71
CA VAL A 291 16.21 0.33 15.75
C VAL A 291 16.01 1.68 15.06
N PHE A 292 15.43 1.68 13.87
CA PHE A 292 15.21 2.92 13.13
C PHE A 292 14.16 3.81 13.77
N TYR A 293 13.09 3.22 14.31
CA TYR A 293 12.08 4.01 15.01
C TYR A 293 12.71 4.72 16.22
N GLN A 294 13.42 4.00 17.08
CA GLN A 294 13.99 4.56 18.29
C GLN A 294 15.12 5.56 18.01
N ASN A 295 16.10 5.18 17.18
CA ASN A 295 17.31 5.97 17.03
C ASN A 295 17.16 7.10 15.99
N ILE A 296 16.41 6.87 14.90
CA ILE A 296 16.30 7.82 13.80
C ILE A 296 15.07 8.71 13.93
N LYS A 297 13.91 8.11 14.22
CA LYS A 297 12.66 8.86 14.33
C LYS A 297 12.55 9.56 15.69
N GLU A 298 12.66 8.83 16.82
CA GLU A 298 12.42 9.40 18.14
C GLU A 298 13.61 10.23 18.64
N GLN A 299 14.83 9.67 18.66
CA GLN A 299 15.98 10.36 19.23
C GLN A 299 16.55 11.44 18.31
N LYS A 300 16.84 11.10 17.04
CA LYS A 300 17.45 12.04 16.08
C LYS A 300 16.43 12.91 15.34
N GLN A 301 15.15 12.54 15.36
CA GLN A 301 14.03 13.26 14.71
C GLN A 301 14.28 13.56 13.22
N LEU A 302 14.87 12.59 12.50
CA LEU A 302 15.26 12.75 11.10
C LEU A 302 14.15 12.30 10.12
N ALA A 303 13.19 11.50 10.59
CA ALA A 303 12.12 10.96 9.75
C ALA A 303 10.75 11.04 10.44
N TYR A 304 9.70 11.28 9.67
CA TYR A 304 8.29 11.15 10.10
C TYR A 304 7.88 9.69 10.22
N ALA A 305 8.31 8.90 9.24
CA ALA A 305 8.14 7.46 9.18
C ALA A 305 9.40 6.82 8.62
N ILE A 306 9.77 5.67 9.15
CA ILE A 306 10.89 4.88 8.67
C ILE A 306 10.62 3.41 8.94
N GLY A 307 10.97 2.55 7.99
CA GLY A 307 10.80 1.11 8.08
C GLY A 307 11.81 0.38 7.23
N ALA A 308 11.86 -0.94 7.39
CA ALA A 308 12.67 -1.83 6.57
C ALA A 308 11.83 -3.06 6.18
N ALA A 309 12.08 -3.61 5.00
CA ALA A 309 11.43 -4.81 4.53
C ALA A 309 12.38 -5.68 3.71
N ASN A 310 12.20 -6.99 3.84
CA ASN A 310 12.79 -7.98 2.95
C ASN A 310 11.69 -8.51 2.02
N THR A 311 11.92 -8.49 0.72
CA THR A 311 10.96 -8.99 -0.27
C THR A 311 11.69 -9.98 -1.17
N GLY A 312 11.43 -11.27 -0.93
CA GLY A 312 11.89 -12.34 -1.81
C GLY A 312 10.92 -12.54 -2.96
N PHE A 313 11.41 -12.52 -4.20
CA PHE A 313 10.70 -12.96 -5.39
C PHE A 313 11.11 -14.40 -5.75
N LYS A 314 10.53 -14.94 -6.82
CA LYS A 314 10.86 -16.30 -7.27
C LYS A 314 12.30 -16.45 -7.72
N ASP A 315 12.86 -15.48 -8.43
CA ASP A 315 14.18 -15.56 -9.07
C ASP A 315 15.26 -14.73 -8.36
N ASP A 316 14.87 -13.76 -7.55
CA ASP A 316 15.74 -12.87 -6.79
C ASP A 316 14.97 -12.19 -5.64
N GLY A 317 15.51 -11.13 -5.05
CA GLY A 317 14.82 -10.34 -4.04
C GLY A 317 15.47 -9.00 -3.79
N ILE A 318 14.81 -8.20 -2.96
CA ILE A 318 15.30 -6.91 -2.51
C ILE A 318 15.14 -6.77 -1.00
N PHE A 319 16.15 -6.22 -0.34
CA PHE A 319 16.02 -5.66 0.99
C PHE A 319 15.98 -4.15 0.85
N TYR A 320 14.97 -3.48 1.42
CA TYR A 320 14.89 -2.03 1.30
C TYR A 320 14.49 -1.35 2.60
N ILE A 321 14.90 -0.10 2.72
CA ILE A 321 14.57 0.81 3.81
C ILE A 321 13.79 1.96 3.20
N SER A 322 12.63 2.26 3.76
CA SER A 322 11.77 3.36 3.34
C SER A 322 11.70 4.43 4.42
N ALA A 323 11.76 5.70 4.01
CA ALA A 323 11.59 6.80 4.93
C ALA A 323 10.85 7.99 4.30
N ASN A 324 10.00 8.62 5.11
CA ASN A 324 9.41 9.93 4.82
C ASN A 324 10.02 10.94 5.78
N PHE A 325 10.52 12.06 5.28
CA PHE A 325 11.38 12.94 6.06
C PHE A 325 11.26 14.42 5.66
N ILE A 326 11.83 15.29 6.49
CA ILE A 326 11.95 16.73 6.21
C ILE A 326 13.07 16.91 5.17
N PRO A 327 12.81 17.57 4.03
CA PRO A 327 13.72 17.62 2.87
C PRO A 327 15.15 18.07 3.19
N ASP A 328 15.35 19.04 4.07
CA ASP A 328 16.66 19.55 4.48
C ASP A 328 17.48 18.55 5.35
N LYS A 329 16.83 17.54 5.90
CA LYS A 329 17.47 16.46 6.68
C LYS A 329 17.92 15.27 5.85
N CYS A 330 17.78 15.31 4.53
CA CYS A 330 18.03 14.19 3.62
C CYS A 330 19.40 13.53 3.82
N ALA A 331 20.48 14.33 3.80
CA ALA A 331 21.84 13.80 3.94
C ALA A 331 22.10 13.19 5.32
N LYS A 332 21.61 13.85 6.38
CA LYS A 332 21.73 13.35 7.76
C LYS A 332 20.94 12.08 7.99
N LEU A 333 19.78 11.96 7.37
CA LEU A 333 18.97 10.75 7.43
C LEU A 333 19.66 9.57 6.75
N GLU A 334 20.16 9.76 5.55
CA GLU A 334 20.90 8.71 4.82
C GLU A 334 22.11 8.23 5.62
N GLU A 335 22.91 9.16 6.16
CA GLU A 335 24.06 8.85 7.03
C GLU A 335 23.62 8.05 8.27
N ALA A 336 22.59 8.51 8.97
CA ALA A 336 22.08 7.84 10.17
C ALA A 336 21.58 6.42 9.88
N ILE A 337 20.94 6.17 8.73
CA ILE A 337 20.52 4.83 8.33
C ILE A 337 21.74 3.91 8.16
N PHE A 338 22.76 4.35 7.44
CA PHE A 338 23.97 3.55 7.24
C PHE A 338 24.79 3.35 8.52
N ASP A 339 24.76 4.31 9.46
CA ASP A 339 25.40 4.15 10.77
C ASP A 339 24.72 3.06 11.60
N GLU A 340 23.40 2.98 11.62
CA GLU A 340 22.69 1.91 12.32
C GLU A 340 22.95 0.53 11.68
N ILE A 341 22.98 0.46 10.35
CA ILE A 341 23.38 -0.77 9.63
C ILE A 341 24.80 -1.17 10.04
N LYS A 342 25.75 -0.25 10.00
CA LYS A 342 27.15 -0.47 10.39
C LYS A 342 27.28 -0.91 11.84
N ASN A 343 26.44 -0.36 12.73
CA ASN A 343 26.40 -0.79 14.13
C ASN A 343 26.01 -2.25 14.26
N ILE A 344 24.96 -2.72 13.55
CA ILE A 344 24.56 -4.13 13.54
C ILE A 344 25.65 -5.01 12.90
N GLN A 345 26.28 -4.56 11.83
CA GLN A 345 27.39 -5.30 11.20
C GLN A 345 28.59 -5.48 12.14
N LYS A 346 28.90 -4.48 12.96
CA LYS A 346 30.00 -4.52 13.90
C LYS A 346 29.66 -5.30 15.17
N ASN A 347 28.57 -4.93 15.81
CA ASN A 347 28.24 -5.36 17.17
C ASN A 347 27.20 -6.52 17.21
N GLY A 348 26.50 -6.80 16.09
CA GLY A 348 25.40 -7.74 16.05
C GLY A 348 24.12 -7.15 16.68
N VAL A 349 23.19 -8.03 17.00
CA VAL A 349 21.93 -7.72 17.69
C VAL A 349 21.89 -8.39 19.05
N THR A 350 21.19 -7.80 20.01
CA THR A 350 21.02 -8.40 21.33
C THR A 350 20.01 -9.55 21.26
N GLN A 351 20.12 -10.48 22.23
CA GLN A 351 19.14 -11.58 22.34
C GLN A 351 17.71 -11.08 22.57
N SER A 352 17.56 -9.94 23.25
CA SER A 352 16.26 -9.30 23.45
C SER A 352 15.66 -8.80 22.12
N GLN A 353 16.44 -8.14 21.27
CA GLN A 353 16.00 -7.70 19.93
C GLN A 353 15.63 -8.89 19.05
N LEU A 354 16.44 -9.94 19.05
CA LEU A 354 16.17 -11.17 18.30
C LEU A 354 14.86 -11.83 18.72
N ASN A 355 14.68 -12.01 20.04
CA ASN A 355 13.47 -12.64 20.58
C ASN A 355 12.21 -11.80 20.28
N LEU A 356 12.32 -10.48 20.43
CA LEU A 356 11.22 -9.57 20.11
C LEU A 356 10.83 -9.65 18.63
N ALA A 357 11.79 -9.63 17.71
CA ALA A 357 11.52 -9.73 16.28
C ALA A 357 10.83 -11.06 15.91
N LYS A 358 11.33 -12.18 16.45
CA LYS A 358 10.69 -13.48 16.25
C LYS A 358 9.24 -13.52 16.76
N ASN A 359 8.99 -12.95 17.94
CA ASN A 359 7.64 -12.85 18.50
C ASN A 359 6.72 -11.95 17.66
N VAL A 360 7.26 -10.86 17.09
CA VAL A 360 6.50 -9.99 16.18
C VAL A 360 6.10 -10.76 14.93
N ILE A 361 7.05 -11.44 14.28
CA ILE A 361 6.78 -12.25 13.07
C ILE A 361 5.77 -13.36 13.38
N GLU A 362 5.97 -14.11 14.45
CA GLU A 362 5.06 -15.20 14.84
C GLU A 362 3.64 -14.69 15.08
N ARG A 363 3.50 -13.59 15.83
CA ARG A 363 2.19 -12.98 16.10
C ARG A 363 1.53 -12.46 14.82
N SER A 364 2.26 -11.74 13.96
CA SER A 364 1.73 -11.23 12.69
C SER A 364 1.23 -12.37 11.82
N THR A 365 2.01 -13.45 11.71
CA THR A 365 1.62 -14.64 10.95
C THR A 365 0.33 -15.27 11.51
N TYR A 366 0.16 -15.36 12.83
CA TYR A 366 -1.09 -15.88 13.40
C TYR A 366 -2.28 -14.98 13.12
N TYR A 367 -2.13 -13.66 13.21
CA TYR A 367 -3.22 -12.72 12.88
C TYR A 367 -3.59 -12.73 11.39
N GLU A 368 -2.61 -12.87 10.50
CA GLU A 368 -2.88 -13.04 9.07
C GLU A 368 -3.67 -14.32 8.79
N ARG A 369 -3.40 -15.39 9.52
CA ARG A 369 -4.06 -16.70 9.39
C ARG A 369 -5.44 -16.80 10.08
N GLU A 370 -5.99 -15.72 10.63
CA GLU A 370 -7.38 -15.69 11.12
C GLU A 370 -8.40 -15.67 9.97
N SER A 371 -8.05 -15.07 8.84
CA SER A 371 -8.91 -14.99 7.65
C SER A 371 -8.64 -16.14 6.68
N ILE A 372 -9.70 -16.82 6.22
CA ILE A 372 -9.59 -17.87 5.20
C ILE A 372 -9.05 -17.35 3.87
N SER A 373 -9.34 -16.09 3.50
CA SER A 373 -8.77 -15.46 2.30
C SER A 373 -7.28 -15.21 2.44
N ASN A 374 -6.80 -14.78 3.61
CA ASN A 374 -5.37 -14.61 3.86
C ASN A 374 -4.63 -15.95 3.88
N ILE A 375 -5.23 -17.00 4.47
CA ILE A 375 -4.67 -18.36 4.42
C ILE A 375 -4.52 -18.81 2.96
N ALA A 376 -5.57 -18.64 2.14
CA ALA A 376 -5.51 -18.98 0.71
C ALA A 376 -4.42 -18.19 -0.01
N GLY A 377 -4.35 -16.89 0.25
CA GLY A 377 -3.34 -15.99 -0.31
C GLY A 377 -1.91 -16.38 0.08
N GLU A 378 -1.64 -16.67 1.36
CA GLU A 378 -0.32 -17.08 1.86
C GLU A 378 0.12 -18.42 1.24
N ILE A 379 -0.77 -19.42 1.20
CA ILE A 379 -0.51 -20.72 0.57
C ILE A 379 -0.21 -20.52 -0.93
N GLY A 380 -1.04 -19.75 -1.63
CA GLY A 380 -0.90 -19.49 -3.06
C GLY A 380 0.41 -18.78 -3.36
N TYR A 381 0.68 -17.65 -2.69
CA TYR A 381 1.91 -16.88 -2.84
C TYR A 381 3.16 -17.72 -2.63
N THR A 382 3.23 -18.43 -1.50
CA THR A 382 4.40 -19.24 -1.18
C THR A 382 4.59 -20.39 -2.17
N TYR A 383 3.50 -21.05 -2.59
CA TYR A 383 3.59 -22.16 -3.53
C TYR A 383 3.98 -21.71 -4.96
N VAL A 384 3.42 -20.62 -5.48
CA VAL A 384 3.76 -20.18 -6.85
C VAL A 384 5.18 -19.62 -6.95
N THR A 385 5.72 -19.09 -5.84
CA THR A 385 7.07 -18.52 -5.80
C THR A 385 8.15 -19.55 -5.47
N THR A 386 7.85 -20.59 -4.68
CA THR A 386 8.83 -21.60 -4.26
C THR A 386 8.68 -22.94 -4.97
N ASP A 387 7.53 -23.22 -5.57
CA ASP A 387 7.10 -24.56 -6.04
C ASP A 387 7.13 -25.62 -4.90
N ASP A 388 7.17 -25.19 -3.61
CA ASP A 388 7.23 -26.05 -2.43
C ASP A 388 6.14 -25.69 -1.41
N ILE A 389 5.17 -26.56 -1.27
CA ILE A 389 4.09 -26.40 -0.30
C ILE A 389 4.54 -26.44 1.17
N LYS A 390 5.67 -27.10 1.43
CA LYS A 390 6.24 -27.18 2.77
C LYS A 390 6.82 -25.86 3.25
N PHE A 391 7.11 -24.92 2.32
CA PHE A 391 7.59 -23.60 2.67
C PHE A 391 6.60 -22.87 3.60
N TYR A 392 5.33 -22.84 3.23
CA TYR A 392 4.26 -22.28 4.08
C TYR A 392 4.22 -22.90 5.47
N GLN A 393 4.33 -24.24 5.55
CA GLN A 393 4.26 -24.97 6.82
C GLN A 393 5.47 -24.72 7.72
N ASN A 394 6.67 -24.63 7.12
CA ASN A 394 7.94 -24.60 7.84
C ASN A 394 8.44 -23.17 8.11
N TYR A 395 7.77 -22.13 7.60
CA TYR A 395 8.27 -20.76 7.69
C TYR A 395 8.57 -20.33 9.14
N LEU A 396 7.60 -20.43 10.05
CA LEU A 396 7.78 -20.05 11.45
C LEU A 396 8.84 -20.89 12.17
N GLU A 397 8.93 -22.18 11.87
CA GLU A 397 9.97 -23.04 12.45
C GLU A 397 11.37 -22.63 11.99
N ASN A 398 11.51 -22.17 10.76
CA ASN A 398 12.78 -21.64 10.25
C ASN A 398 13.12 -20.26 10.83
N ILE A 399 12.13 -19.39 11.02
CA ILE A 399 12.29 -18.13 11.77
C ILE A 399 12.79 -18.39 13.20
N LYS A 400 12.23 -19.37 13.90
CA LYS A 400 12.66 -19.74 15.26
C LYS A 400 14.13 -20.20 15.34
N LYS A 401 14.65 -20.79 14.27
CA LYS A 401 16.05 -21.27 14.20
C LYS A 401 17.06 -20.15 13.94
N VAL A 402 16.66 -18.99 13.47
CA VAL A 402 17.56 -17.85 13.18
C VAL A 402 18.31 -17.43 14.46
N THR A 403 19.61 -17.27 14.36
CA THR A 403 20.48 -16.83 15.47
C THR A 403 20.90 -15.34 15.33
N ALA A 404 21.44 -14.75 16.38
CA ALA A 404 22.00 -13.40 16.32
C ALA A 404 23.21 -13.32 15.36
N GLU A 405 23.97 -14.39 15.27
CA GLU A 405 25.09 -14.55 14.33
C GLU A 405 24.60 -14.59 12.88
N ASP A 406 23.45 -15.24 12.60
CA ASP A 406 22.85 -15.22 11.27
C ASP A 406 22.41 -13.82 10.88
N VAL A 407 21.76 -13.10 11.78
CA VAL A 407 21.34 -11.70 11.55
C VAL A 407 22.57 -10.81 11.25
N LYS A 408 23.64 -10.93 12.03
CA LYS A 408 24.89 -10.19 11.78
C LYS A 408 25.51 -10.59 10.44
N ARG A 409 25.56 -11.86 10.14
CA ARG A 409 26.13 -12.41 8.89
C ARG A 409 25.39 -11.87 7.65
N VAL A 410 24.07 -11.90 7.67
CA VAL A 410 23.28 -11.38 6.51
C VAL A 410 23.37 -9.87 6.42
N ALA A 411 23.44 -9.13 7.53
CA ALA A 411 23.67 -7.69 7.50
C ALA A 411 25.00 -7.35 6.82
N ILE A 412 26.09 -8.08 7.11
CA ILE A 412 27.40 -7.91 6.46
C ILE A 412 27.34 -8.30 4.98
N LYS A 413 26.68 -9.41 4.65
CA LYS A 413 26.65 -9.97 3.30
C LYS A 413 25.85 -9.11 2.32
N TYR A 414 24.69 -8.62 2.76
CA TYR A 414 23.70 -8.00 1.87
C TYR A 414 23.62 -6.48 1.99
N LEU A 415 23.87 -5.87 3.17
CA LEU A 415 23.67 -4.44 3.39
C LEU A 415 24.94 -3.61 3.21
N ASP A 416 25.76 -3.91 2.20
CA ASP A 416 26.96 -3.15 1.86
C ASP A 416 26.56 -1.82 1.18
N LYS A 417 26.93 -0.68 1.79
CA LYS A 417 26.66 0.66 1.27
C LYS A 417 27.08 0.81 -0.20
N ASN A 418 28.22 0.25 -0.60
CA ASN A 418 28.72 0.35 -1.97
C ASN A 418 27.88 -0.46 -2.97
N LYS A 419 27.08 -1.40 -2.50
CA LYS A 419 26.16 -2.22 -3.31
C LYS A 419 24.71 -1.76 -3.21
N SER A 420 24.46 -0.59 -2.62
CA SER A 420 23.13 -0.03 -2.45
C SER A 420 22.69 0.84 -3.61
N ALA A 421 21.37 0.92 -3.80
CA ALA A 421 20.72 1.93 -4.62
C ALA A 421 19.92 2.87 -3.71
N VAL A 422 20.04 4.19 -3.91
CA VAL A 422 19.34 5.22 -3.14
C VAL A 422 18.48 6.03 -4.09
N SER A 423 17.17 5.94 -3.93
CA SER A 423 16.18 6.71 -4.68
C SER A 423 15.51 7.72 -3.77
N ILE A 424 15.53 8.99 -4.15
CA ILE A 424 15.02 10.10 -3.35
C ILE A 424 14.03 10.89 -4.18
N ALA A 425 12.87 11.21 -3.61
CA ALA A 425 11.98 12.24 -4.14
C ALA A 425 11.96 13.42 -3.17
N LEU A 426 12.16 14.61 -3.70
CA LEU A 426 12.13 15.87 -2.97
C LEU A 426 11.07 16.80 -3.57
N PRO A 427 10.54 17.75 -2.81
CA PRO A 427 9.75 18.84 -3.35
C PRO A 427 10.48 19.57 -4.48
N MET A 428 9.73 20.15 -5.43
CA MET A 428 10.27 20.78 -6.65
C MET A 428 11.22 21.96 -6.39
N THR A 429 11.22 22.54 -5.19
CA THR A 429 12.01 23.74 -4.89
C THR A 429 12.77 23.66 -3.56
N CYS A 430 14.08 23.89 -3.61
CA CYS A 430 14.97 24.11 -2.47
C CYS A 430 15.68 25.45 -2.61
N LYS A 431 15.01 26.60 -2.40
CA LYS A 431 15.66 27.93 -2.34
C LYS A 431 15.16 28.76 -1.17
N GLU A 432 16.11 29.36 -0.43
CA GLU A 432 15.87 30.21 0.74
C GLU A 432 15.25 31.58 0.40
N VAL A 433 14.25 32.01 1.20
CA VAL A 433 13.65 33.37 1.16
C VAL A 433 13.76 34.02 2.55
N LYS A 434 14.17 35.31 2.63
CA LYS A 434 14.31 36.09 3.88
C LYS A 434 13.12 37.03 4.13
N ILE A 435 12.60 37.04 5.36
CA ILE A 435 11.44 37.86 5.79
C ILE A 435 11.74 38.63 7.09
N SER A 436 11.12 39.82 7.33
CA SER A 436 11.45 40.76 8.43
C SER A 436 10.40 40.83 9.56
N ASN A 437 10.82 41.06 10.82
CA ASN A 437 10.02 41.00 12.05
C ASN A 437 9.34 42.30 12.51
N LYS A 438 8.16 42.22 13.14
CA LYS A 438 7.47 43.29 13.91
C LYS A 438 6.80 42.76 15.21
N THR A 439 6.75 43.60 16.25
CA THR A 439 6.36 43.27 17.64
C THR A 439 4.85 43.39 17.95
N SER A 440 4.33 42.61 18.93
CA SER A 440 2.93 42.35 19.25
C SER A 440 2.44 42.87 20.63
N ALA A 441 1.11 43.00 20.82
CA ALA A 441 0.42 43.38 22.05
C ALA A 441 0.11 42.20 23.01
N PRO A 442 -0.01 42.39 24.33
CA PRO A 442 -0.13 41.31 25.31
C PRO A 442 -1.49 40.61 25.29
N ALA A 443 -1.51 39.29 25.51
CA ALA A 443 -2.67 38.44 25.65
C ALA A 443 -3.05 38.22 27.13
N LYS A 444 -4.36 38.13 27.46
CA LYS A 444 -4.87 37.93 28.84
C LYS A 444 -5.23 36.47 29.04
N VAL A 445 -4.69 35.83 30.09
CA VAL A 445 -5.07 34.47 30.51
C VAL A 445 -6.47 34.49 31.08
N ILE A 446 -7.38 33.69 30.55
CA ILE A 446 -8.76 33.55 31.00
C ILE A 446 -8.95 32.33 31.92
N SER A 447 -8.37 31.21 31.54
CA SER A 447 -8.37 29.99 32.32
C SER A 447 -7.24 29.07 31.95
N GLN A 448 -6.84 28.19 32.86
CA GLN A 448 -5.79 27.19 32.64
C GLN A 448 -6.19 25.88 33.31
N ASN A 449 -6.01 24.78 32.60
CA ASN A 449 -6.05 23.43 33.17
C ASN A 449 -4.68 22.76 33.01
N LYS A 450 -4.55 21.46 33.34
CA LYS A 450 -3.27 20.74 33.30
C LYS A 450 -2.65 20.64 31.91
N GLN A 451 -3.42 20.82 30.85
CA GLN A 451 -2.97 20.60 29.47
C GLN A 451 -3.12 21.82 28.58
N THR A 452 -4.11 22.68 28.84
CA THR A 452 -4.49 23.78 27.94
C THR A 452 -4.65 25.09 28.69
N THR A 453 -4.07 26.16 28.15
CA THR A 453 -4.27 27.53 28.61
C THR A 453 -5.15 28.29 27.63
N LYS A 454 -6.19 28.95 28.11
CA LYS A 454 -7.09 29.81 27.34
C LYS A 454 -6.71 31.27 27.50
N TYR A 455 -6.48 31.92 26.40
CA TYR A 455 -6.17 33.34 26.32
C TYR A 455 -7.29 34.10 25.59
N GLU A 456 -7.46 35.36 25.94
CA GLU A 456 -8.18 36.36 25.18
C GLU A 456 -7.16 37.31 24.56
N LEU A 457 -7.20 37.41 23.24
CA LEU A 457 -6.30 38.29 22.46
C LEU A 457 -6.87 39.71 22.41
N ALA A 458 -6.03 40.70 22.15
CA ALA A 458 -6.42 42.13 22.10
C ALA A 458 -7.54 42.46 21.10
N ASN A 459 -7.71 41.62 20.05
CA ASN A 459 -8.80 41.72 19.07
C ASN A 459 -10.09 41.00 19.47
N GLY A 460 -10.17 40.46 20.69
CA GLY A 460 -11.33 39.75 21.21
C GLY A 460 -11.40 38.27 20.80
N SER A 461 -10.44 37.76 20.03
CA SER A 461 -10.40 36.34 19.70
C SER A 461 -9.89 35.48 20.86
N THR A 462 -10.30 34.23 20.90
CA THR A 462 -9.87 33.24 21.91
C THR A 462 -8.73 32.38 21.32
N LEU A 463 -7.63 32.27 22.07
CA LEU A 463 -6.55 31.32 21.78
C LEU A 463 -6.58 30.20 22.83
N LEU A 464 -6.59 28.95 22.36
CA LEU A 464 -6.36 27.76 23.18
C LEU A 464 -4.95 27.26 22.86
N LEU A 465 -4.07 27.28 23.85
CA LEU A 465 -2.70 26.79 23.69
C LEU A 465 -2.52 25.50 24.49
N THR A 466 -2.16 24.42 23.78
CA THR A 466 -1.86 23.12 24.36
C THR A 466 -0.42 22.77 24.02
N PRO A 467 0.54 22.89 24.97
CA PRO A 467 1.92 22.51 24.73
C PRO A 467 2.03 21.02 24.42
N ASN A 468 2.85 20.71 23.40
CA ASN A 468 3.19 19.35 23.02
C ASN A 468 4.73 19.22 22.98
N GLU A 469 5.28 18.42 23.88
CA GLU A 469 6.74 18.21 23.99
C GLU A 469 7.21 16.95 23.26
N VAL A 470 6.31 16.26 22.55
CA VAL A 470 6.61 14.97 21.93
C VAL A 470 7.40 15.11 20.61
N ASN A 471 7.20 16.23 19.90
CA ASN A 471 7.88 16.51 18.63
C ASN A 471 7.89 18.01 18.32
N ASP A 472 8.65 18.42 17.29
CA ASP A 472 8.75 19.81 16.86
C ASP A 472 7.62 20.27 15.91
N ILE A 473 6.51 19.55 15.84
CA ILE A 473 5.35 19.91 15.00
C ILE A 473 4.43 20.84 15.79
N ILE A 474 4.04 21.93 15.12
CA ILE A 474 3.03 22.87 15.60
C ILE A 474 1.80 22.75 14.71
N ALA A 475 0.65 22.47 15.32
CA ALA A 475 -0.65 22.50 14.67
C ALA A 475 -1.43 23.74 15.11
N ILE A 476 -1.89 24.56 14.14
CA ILE A 476 -2.72 25.72 14.40
C ILE A 476 -4.06 25.48 13.72
N SER A 477 -5.16 25.61 14.47
CA SER A 477 -6.51 25.52 13.94
C SER A 477 -7.26 26.82 14.24
N ILE A 478 -7.66 27.53 13.20
CA ILE A 478 -8.46 28.76 13.30
C ILE A 478 -9.89 28.40 12.95
N PHE A 479 -10.82 28.71 13.86
CA PHE A 479 -12.25 28.54 13.69
C PHE A 479 -12.93 29.90 13.65
N VAL A 480 -13.54 30.24 12.52
CA VAL A 480 -14.38 31.41 12.37
C VAL A 480 -15.83 30.95 12.42
N LYS A 481 -16.63 31.55 13.34
CA LYS A 481 -18.06 31.25 13.43
C LYS A 481 -18.78 31.68 12.15
N GLY A 482 -19.57 30.78 11.58
CA GLY A 482 -20.28 31.04 10.34
C GLY A 482 -20.25 29.81 9.44
N GLY A 483 -19.58 29.86 8.31
CA GLY A 483 -19.58 28.78 7.33
C GLY A 483 -20.80 28.83 6.42
N GLU A 484 -21.34 27.67 6.02
CA GLU A 484 -22.49 27.57 5.11
C GLU A 484 -23.77 28.16 5.70
N PHE A 485 -23.90 28.18 7.04
CA PHE A 485 -25.09 28.70 7.72
C PHE A 485 -25.34 30.18 7.51
N ILE A 486 -24.30 31.01 7.33
CA ILE A 486 -24.42 32.47 7.17
C ILE A 486 -24.35 32.93 5.73
N GLU A 487 -24.10 32.05 4.76
CA GLU A 487 -23.96 32.43 3.36
C GLU A 487 -25.31 32.81 2.73
N LYS A 488 -25.28 33.84 1.92
CA LYS A 488 -26.48 34.30 1.17
C LYS A 488 -26.66 33.50 -0.11
N ILE A 489 -25.59 33.04 -0.69
CA ILE A 489 -25.57 32.20 -1.91
C ILE A 489 -24.92 30.89 -1.54
N PRO A 490 -25.67 29.75 -1.64
CA PRO A 490 -25.12 28.44 -1.31
C PRO A 490 -23.83 28.13 -2.05
N GLY A 491 -22.82 27.63 -1.33
CA GLY A 491 -21.50 27.28 -1.85
C GLY A 491 -20.46 28.39 -1.79
N THR A 492 -20.84 29.63 -1.41
CA THR A 492 -19.90 30.76 -1.31
C THR A 492 -18.77 30.47 -0.31
N ALA A 493 -19.08 29.94 0.88
CA ALA A 493 -18.08 29.63 1.90
C ALA A 493 -17.09 28.55 1.42
N ASN A 494 -17.60 27.52 0.78
CA ASN A 494 -16.80 26.43 0.20
C ASN A 494 -15.91 26.90 -0.96
N LEU A 495 -16.42 27.79 -1.81
CA LEU A 495 -15.63 28.37 -2.89
C LEU A 495 -14.55 29.30 -2.34
N THR A 496 -14.89 30.17 -1.36
CA THR A 496 -13.92 31.02 -0.67
C THR A 496 -12.80 30.20 -0.03
N ALA A 497 -13.14 29.11 0.67
CA ALA A 497 -12.15 28.20 1.23
C ALA A 497 -11.21 27.64 0.17
N SER A 498 -11.72 27.30 -1.01
CA SER A 498 -10.90 26.73 -2.09
C SER A 498 -9.91 27.72 -2.71
N VAL A 499 -10.21 29.01 -2.68
CA VAL A 499 -9.42 30.04 -3.40
C VAL A 499 -8.58 30.93 -2.48
N MET A 500 -8.87 31.01 -1.17
CA MET A 500 -8.14 31.92 -0.29
C MET A 500 -6.64 31.60 -0.15
N THR A 501 -6.24 30.36 -0.44
CA THR A 501 -4.84 29.92 -0.46
C THR A 501 -4.24 29.93 -1.88
N LYS A 502 -4.93 30.53 -2.87
CA LYS A 502 -4.52 30.54 -4.28
C LYS A 502 -3.91 31.88 -4.70
N GLY A 503 -3.34 32.63 -3.79
CA GLY A 503 -2.62 33.87 -4.02
C GLY A 503 -3.00 34.96 -3.05
N THR A 504 -2.09 35.88 -2.86
CA THR A 504 -2.22 37.07 -2.00
C THR A 504 -1.76 38.31 -2.75
N LYS A 505 -1.86 39.49 -2.14
CA LYS A 505 -1.35 40.75 -2.74
C LYS A 505 0.15 40.67 -3.03
N ASN A 506 0.91 39.90 -2.26
CA ASN A 506 2.37 39.85 -2.36
C ASN A 506 2.88 38.58 -3.08
N TYR A 507 2.04 37.59 -3.28
CA TYR A 507 2.41 36.31 -3.88
C TYR A 507 1.34 35.82 -4.85
N SER A 508 1.72 35.47 -6.06
CA SER A 508 0.86 34.76 -7.00
C SER A 508 0.51 33.37 -6.45
N SER A 509 -0.45 32.67 -7.06
CA SER A 509 -0.85 31.30 -6.66
C SER A 509 0.35 30.33 -6.65
N LEU A 510 1.19 30.41 -7.67
CA LEU A 510 2.39 29.57 -7.78
C LEU A 510 3.44 29.93 -6.74
N GLU A 511 3.75 31.22 -6.56
CA GLU A 511 4.74 31.67 -5.57
C GLU A 511 4.32 31.34 -4.14
N LEU A 512 3.02 31.50 -3.82
CA LEU A 512 2.50 31.14 -2.51
C LEU A 512 2.59 29.62 -2.27
N ALA A 513 2.23 28.80 -3.26
CA ALA A 513 2.35 27.35 -3.18
C ALA A 513 3.82 26.95 -2.96
N GLN A 514 4.74 27.50 -3.75
CA GLN A 514 6.18 27.29 -3.59
C GLN A 514 6.67 27.69 -2.21
N LEU A 515 6.26 28.88 -1.72
CA LEU A 515 6.67 29.37 -0.41
C LEU A 515 6.21 28.45 0.74
N LEU A 516 5.00 27.91 0.65
CA LEU A 516 4.48 26.96 1.63
C LEU A 516 5.24 25.62 1.57
N GLU A 517 5.46 25.12 0.38
CA GLU A 517 6.15 23.85 0.13
C GLU A 517 7.62 23.91 0.54
N ASP A 518 8.33 24.98 0.19
CA ASP A 518 9.76 25.17 0.53
C ASP A 518 10.02 25.18 2.04
N ASN A 519 9.02 25.58 2.83
CA ASN A 519 9.14 25.66 4.28
C ASN A 519 8.41 24.51 5.01
N GLY A 520 7.91 23.51 4.28
CA GLY A 520 7.20 22.39 4.87
C GLY A 520 5.94 22.81 5.64
N ILE A 521 5.32 23.92 5.22
CA ILE A 521 4.12 24.48 5.84
C ILE A 521 2.89 23.95 5.09
N LYS A 522 1.98 23.33 5.79
CA LYS A 522 0.69 22.92 5.21
C LYS A 522 -0.41 23.82 5.72
N ILE A 523 -1.09 24.53 4.82
CA ILE A 523 -2.26 25.33 5.14
C ILE A 523 -3.44 24.78 4.33
N VAL A 524 -4.51 24.43 5.01
CA VAL A 524 -5.76 23.93 4.42
C VAL A 524 -6.91 24.75 4.95
N SER A 525 -7.73 25.28 4.08
CA SER A 525 -8.99 25.94 4.41
C SER A 525 -10.18 25.10 4.02
N SER A 526 -11.23 25.11 4.83
CA SER A 526 -12.47 24.38 4.58
C SER A 526 -13.65 25.12 5.18
N ALA A 527 -14.81 25.05 4.53
CA ALA A 527 -16.06 25.47 5.09
C ALA A 527 -16.86 24.23 5.58
N LYS A 528 -17.52 24.41 6.72
CA LYS A 528 -18.50 23.48 7.28
C LYS A 528 -19.80 24.23 7.54
N ALA A 529 -20.84 23.52 7.94
CA ALA A 529 -22.13 24.13 8.21
C ALA A 529 -22.02 25.38 9.12
N ASP A 530 -21.35 25.24 10.29
CA ASP A 530 -21.32 26.29 11.32
C ASP A 530 -19.98 27.02 11.45
N SER A 531 -18.97 26.64 10.68
CA SER A 531 -17.62 27.22 10.81
C SER A 531 -16.86 27.26 9.50
N PHE A 532 -16.06 28.31 9.36
CA PHE A 532 -14.97 28.35 8.39
C PHE A 532 -13.66 28.07 9.12
N ASN A 533 -12.91 27.10 8.62
CA ASN A 533 -11.74 26.56 9.32
C ASN A 533 -10.48 26.75 8.46
N ILE A 534 -9.39 27.14 9.12
CA ILE A 534 -8.04 27.11 8.54
C ILE A 534 -7.18 26.24 9.44
N THR A 535 -6.61 25.18 8.89
CA THR A 535 -5.70 24.28 9.60
C THR A 535 -4.29 24.44 9.04
N VAL A 536 -3.33 24.64 9.92
CA VAL A 536 -1.92 24.81 9.62
C VAL A 536 -1.11 23.75 10.33
N LEU A 537 -0.22 23.11 9.62
CA LEU A 537 0.83 22.25 10.18
C LEU A 537 2.17 22.84 9.78
N THR A 538 3.04 23.01 10.78
CA THR A 538 4.38 23.57 10.60
C THR A 538 5.34 22.97 11.62
N THR A 539 6.61 23.31 11.52
CA THR A 539 7.62 22.96 12.52
C THR A 539 7.93 24.16 13.43
N LYS A 540 8.50 23.88 14.61
CA LYS A 540 8.99 24.92 15.52
C LYS A 540 9.99 25.86 14.84
N LYS A 541 10.82 25.34 13.94
CA LYS A 541 11.79 26.13 13.18
C LYS A 541 11.12 27.15 12.25
N GLU A 542 10.02 26.75 11.60
CA GLU A 542 9.34 27.59 10.59
C GLU A 542 8.12 28.34 11.17
N TYR A 543 7.95 28.34 12.50
CA TYR A 543 6.75 28.90 13.16
C TYR A 543 6.54 30.38 12.89
N GLU A 544 7.56 31.20 13.05
CA GLU A 544 7.52 32.66 12.82
C GLU A 544 7.08 32.95 11.37
N LYS A 545 7.75 32.31 10.41
CA LYS A 545 7.47 32.43 9.00
C LYS A 545 6.06 31.95 8.63
N THR A 546 5.62 30.87 9.29
CA THR A 546 4.26 30.34 9.13
C THR A 546 3.21 31.36 9.55
N LEU A 547 3.41 32.07 10.66
CA LEU A 547 2.48 33.10 11.12
C LEU A 547 2.43 34.29 10.17
N GLU A 548 3.56 34.70 9.57
CA GLU A 548 3.60 35.76 8.57
C GLU A 548 2.81 35.37 7.31
N ILE A 549 3.04 34.17 6.78
CA ILE A 549 2.32 33.66 5.61
C ILE A 549 0.82 33.49 5.92
N LEU A 550 0.49 32.99 7.09
CA LEU A 550 -0.90 32.82 7.53
C LEU A 550 -1.61 34.18 7.63
N ASN A 551 -0.93 35.19 8.19
CA ASN A 551 -1.43 36.57 8.23
C ASN A 551 -1.66 37.14 6.84
N GLU A 552 -0.75 36.87 5.90
CA GLU A 552 -0.88 37.30 4.50
C GLU A 552 -2.08 36.63 3.82
N ILE A 553 -2.27 35.34 4.01
CA ILE A 553 -3.42 34.58 3.48
C ILE A 553 -4.75 35.11 4.07
N VAL A 554 -4.81 35.33 5.38
CA VAL A 554 -6.05 35.72 6.05
C VAL A 554 -6.45 37.17 5.68
N ASN A 555 -5.49 38.10 5.58
CA ASN A 555 -5.77 39.53 5.43
C ASN A 555 -5.61 40.05 4.01
N ASN A 556 -4.87 39.36 3.15
CA ASN A 556 -4.45 39.84 1.85
C ASN A 556 -4.69 38.87 0.70
N ALA A 557 -5.54 37.86 0.87
CA ALA A 557 -5.93 36.98 -0.24
C ALA A 557 -6.50 37.78 -1.41
N THR A 558 -6.04 37.51 -2.63
CA THR A 558 -6.49 38.24 -3.82
C THR A 558 -7.84 37.77 -4.34
N LEU A 559 -8.22 36.55 -4.07
CA LEU A 559 -9.43 35.89 -4.60
C LEU A 559 -9.53 36.12 -6.11
N ASP A 560 -8.45 35.78 -6.83
CA ASP A 560 -8.29 35.99 -8.26
C ASP A 560 -9.43 35.38 -9.08
N GLU A 561 -9.96 36.11 -10.07
CA GLU A 561 -11.12 35.70 -10.86
C GLU A 561 -10.88 34.39 -11.63
N TYR A 562 -9.66 34.17 -12.14
CA TYR A 562 -9.29 32.96 -12.83
C TYR A 562 -9.27 31.75 -11.87
N GLU A 563 -8.68 31.90 -10.66
CA GLU A 563 -8.65 30.85 -9.65
C GLU A 563 -10.05 30.56 -9.09
N ILE A 564 -10.92 31.58 -8.97
CA ILE A 564 -12.34 31.41 -8.60
C ILE A 564 -13.05 30.56 -9.64
N GLU A 565 -12.95 30.91 -10.93
CA GLU A 565 -13.64 30.18 -11.98
C GLU A 565 -13.15 28.73 -12.12
N LYS A 566 -11.85 28.51 -12.05
CA LYS A 566 -11.25 27.20 -12.04
C LYS A 566 -11.76 26.35 -10.86
N SER A 567 -11.71 26.91 -9.65
CA SER A 567 -12.20 26.20 -8.44
C SER A 567 -13.71 25.93 -8.51
N ARG A 568 -14.48 26.85 -9.11
CA ARG A 568 -15.93 26.66 -9.34
C ARG A 568 -16.18 25.47 -10.27
N MET A 569 -15.43 25.39 -11.37
CA MET A 569 -15.56 24.26 -12.32
C MET A 569 -15.18 22.93 -11.68
N ASP A 570 -14.09 22.90 -10.89
CA ASP A 570 -13.67 21.70 -10.17
C ASP A 570 -14.74 21.21 -9.18
N LYS A 571 -15.35 22.15 -8.44
CA LYS A 571 -16.45 21.81 -7.51
C LYS A 571 -17.71 21.35 -8.24
N LEU A 572 -18.09 21.96 -9.34
CA LEU A 572 -19.22 21.50 -10.15
C LEU A 572 -19.01 20.09 -10.69
N ASN A 573 -17.78 19.78 -11.11
CA ASN A 573 -17.42 18.43 -11.54
C ASN A 573 -17.45 17.42 -10.37
N ALA A 574 -16.97 17.83 -9.19
CA ALA A 574 -17.05 17.00 -7.99
C ALA A 574 -18.50 16.71 -7.57
N ILE A 575 -19.39 17.72 -7.63
CA ILE A 575 -20.83 17.55 -7.38
C ILE A 575 -21.44 16.56 -8.38
N LYS A 576 -21.13 16.68 -9.68
CA LYS A 576 -21.62 15.75 -10.69
C LYS A 576 -21.17 14.31 -10.39
N LYS A 577 -19.87 14.11 -10.10
CA LYS A 577 -19.32 12.79 -9.72
C LYS A 577 -19.94 12.24 -8.43
N SER A 578 -20.19 13.12 -7.45
CA SER A 578 -20.83 12.71 -6.19
C SER A 578 -22.25 12.16 -6.42
N ARG A 579 -22.99 12.71 -7.39
CA ARG A 579 -24.34 12.28 -7.75
C ARG A 579 -24.38 10.96 -8.56
N ASP A 580 -23.23 10.46 -9.02
CA ASP A 580 -23.14 9.11 -9.61
C ASP A 580 -23.20 8.01 -8.53
N ILE A 581 -23.08 8.38 -7.25
CA ILE A 581 -23.14 7.48 -6.10
C ILE A 581 -24.57 7.54 -5.50
N PRO A 582 -25.37 6.48 -5.58
CA PRO A 582 -26.76 6.47 -5.11
C PRO A 582 -26.93 6.86 -3.62
N LEU A 583 -25.98 6.46 -2.77
CA LEU A 583 -25.99 6.82 -1.35
C LEU A 583 -25.90 8.34 -1.14
N ASN A 584 -25.09 9.04 -1.93
CA ASN A 584 -24.95 10.50 -1.81
C ASN A 584 -26.24 11.22 -2.18
N ILE A 585 -26.94 10.74 -3.23
CA ILE A 585 -28.27 11.25 -3.61
C ILE A 585 -29.29 11.01 -2.49
N ALA A 586 -29.28 9.82 -1.88
CA ALA A 586 -30.17 9.50 -0.78
C ALA A 586 -29.92 10.39 0.44
N VAL A 587 -28.66 10.64 0.79
CA VAL A 587 -28.27 11.54 1.88
C VAL A 587 -28.65 12.99 1.59
N GLU A 588 -28.45 13.48 0.34
CA GLU A 588 -28.86 14.82 -0.09
C GLU A 588 -30.38 15.00 0.06
N ASN A 589 -31.17 14.05 -0.45
CA ASN A 589 -32.62 14.05 -0.33
C ASN A 589 -33.09 13.98 1.13
N TYR A 590 -32.44 13.13 1.94
CA TYR A 590 -32.74 13.01 3.36
C TYR A 590 -32.49 14.33 4.12
N ARG A 591 -31.37 15.00 3.86
CA ARG A 591 -31.06 16.31 4.45
C ARG A 591 -32.08 17.36 4.03
N THR A 592 -32.44 17.40 2.77
CA THR A 592 -33.47 18.30 2.25
C THR A 592 -34.83 18.09 2.91
N LEU A 593 -35.22 16.85 3.16
CA LEU A 593 -36.48 16.50 3.83
C LEU A 593 -36.49 16.90 5.32
N ILE A 594 -35.38 16.68 6.03
CA ILE A 594 -35.29 16.98 7.48
C ILE A 594 -35.12 18.48 7.71
N TYR A 595 -34.20 19.12 7.00
CA TYR A 595 -33.83 20.50 7.28
C TYR A 595 -34.62 21.54 6.44
N GLN A 596 -35.36 21.09 5.44
CA GLN A 596 -36.28 21.91 4.61
C GLN A 596 -35.63 23.25 4.14
N ASN A 597 -36.10 24.38 4.69
CA ASN A 597 -35.62 25.72 4.35
C ASN A 597 -34.42 26.19 5.16
N SER A 598 -33.85 25.35 6.00
CA SER A 598 -32.63 25.67 6.75
C SER A 598 -31.39 25.56 5.85
N PRO A 599 -30.35 26.38 6.08
CA PRO A 599 -29.07 26.23 5.39
C PRO A 599 -28.43 24.82 5.50
N TYR A 600 -28.79 24.04 6.52
CA TYR A 600 -28.38 22.65 6.67
C TYR A 600 -28.96 21.69 5.60
N SER A 601 -29.97 22.14 4.84
CA SER A 601 -30.50 21.37 3.71
C SER A 601 -29.59 21.38 2.49
N TYR A 602 -28.67 22.33 2.41
CA TYR A 602 -27.72 22.43 1.28
C TYR A 602 -26.66 21.33 1.36
N SER A 603 -26.17 20.88 0.20
CA SER A 603 -25.16 19.82 0.06
C SER A 603 -23.77 20.40 -0.22
#